data_1c452792f95d7de4bc3e77e5be66db69
#
_entry.id   1c452792f95d7de4bc3e77e5be66db69
#
_cell.length_a   1.000
_cell.length_b   1.000
_cell.length_c   1.000
_cell.angle_alpha   90.00
_cell.angle_beta   90.00
_cell.angle_gamma   90.00
#
_symmetry.space_group_name_H-M   'P 1'
#
loop_
_entity.id
_entity.type
_entity.pdbx_description
1 polymer ?
#
loop_
_entity_poly.entity_id
_entity_poly.type
_entity_poly.pdbx_seq_one_letter_code
_entity_poly.pdbx_strand_id
1 'polypeptide(L)' 'MNIVETRYLVKGMKCGGCIAKATEAVSKLPGYVSAEFDLKSGKAVVKGGVDPHAVVNALTKVGYPAEVNEG' A
#
# COMPACT_ATOMS: atom_id res chain seq x y z
N MET A 1 -0.75 -22.03 3.17
CA MET A 1 0.28 -20.98 3.18
C MET A 1 -0.28 -19.73 3.82
N ASN A 2 0.44 -19.22 4.78
CA ASN A 2 0.00 -18.04 5.50
C ASN A 2 0.64 -16.80 4.91
N ILE A 3 -0.14 -16.11 4.06
CA ILE A 3 0.29 -14.82 3.53
C ILE A 3 -0.29 -13.77 4.45
N VAL A 4 0.58 -12.93 4.98
CA VAL A 4 0.14 -11.81 5.81
C VAL A 4 -0.43 -10.72 4.91
N GLU A 5 -1.63 -10.30 5.22
CA GLU A 5 -2.27 -9.19 4.51
C GLU A 5 -2.46 -8.04 5.48
N THR A 6 -2.07 -6.85 5.05
CA THR A 6 -2.28 -5.64 5.83
C THR A 6 -3.08 -4.67 4.99
N ARG A 7 -4.11 -4.10 5.56
CA ARG A 7 -4.98 -3.15 4.87
C ARG A 7 -4.62 -1.74 5.27
N TYR A 8 -4.73 -0.85 4.30
CA TYR A 8 -4.39 0.56 4.49
C TYR A 8 -5.46 1.44 3.89
N LEU A 9 -5.60 2.65 4.42
CA LEU A 9 -6.35 3.71 3.78
C LEU A 9 -5.34 4.67 3.18
N VAL A 10 -5.45 4.89 1.88
CA VAL A 10 -4.52 5.75 1.14
C VAL A 10 -5.28 6.93 0.57
N LYS A 11 -4.77 8.12 0.83
CA LYS A 11 -5.38 9.36 0.37
C LYS A 11 -4.62 9.92 -0.82
N GLY A 12 -5.33 10.67 -1.66
CA GLY A 12 -4.70 11.35 -2.78
C GLY A 12 -4.58 10.55 -4.06
N MET A 13 -4.99 9.28 -4.06
CA MET A 13 -4.99 8.49 -5.29
C MET A 13 -6.24 8.81 -6.10
N LYS A 14 -6.05 9.38 -7.28
CA LYS A 14 -7.16 9.81 -8.13
C LYS A 14 -7.17 9.21 -9.52
N CYS A 15 -6.12 8.49 -9.89
CA CYS A 15 -6.01 7.93 -11.23
C CYS A 15 -5.17 6.66 -11.23
N GLY A 16 -5.21 5.92 -12.33
CA GLY A 16 -4.46 4.67 -12.46
C GLY A 16 -2.95 4.84 -12.33
N GLY A 17 -2.41 5.99 -12.71
CA GLY A 17 -0.99 6.25 -12.56
C GLY A 17 -0.55 6.30 -11.10
N CYS A 18 -1.46 6.69 -10.22
CA CYS A 18 -1.18 6.70 -8.79
C CYS A 18 -1.00 5.28 -8.25
N ILE A 19 -1.81 4.35 -8.76
CA ILE A 19 -1.69 2.95 -8.37
C ILE A 19 -0.31 2.41 -8.75
N ALA A 20 0.15 2.71 -9.96
CA ALA A 20 1.45 2.25 -10.43
C ALA A 20 2.57 2.76 -9.54
N LYS A 21 2.54 4.04 -9.21
CA LYS A 21 3.55 4.64 -8.34
C LYS A 21 3.52 4.05 -6.94
N ALA A 22 2.33 3.89 -6.39
CA ALA A 22 2.17 3.32 -5.06
C ALA A 22 2.65 1.87 -5.03
N THR A 23 2.30 1.08 -6.03
CA THR A 23 2.73 -0.31 -6.12
C THR A 23 4.25 -0.40 -6.22
N GLU A 24 4.84 0.45 -7.05
CA GLU A 24 6.30 0.47 -7.18
C GLU A 24 6.96 0.81 -5.86
N ALA A 25 6.43 1.79 -5.14
CA ALA A 25 6.99 2.20 -3.87
C ALA A 25 7.00 1.06 -2.86
N VAL A 26 5.89 0.32 -2.73
CA VAL A 26 5.82 -0.77 -1.77
C VAL A 26 6.53 -2.02 -2.25
N SER A 27 6.69 -2.20 -3.55
CA SER A 27 7.37 -3.39 -4.10
C SER A 27 8.84 -3.44 -3.75
N LYS A 28 9.41 -2.31 -3.37
CA LYS A 28 10.82 -2.24 -2.97
C LYS A 28 11.05 -2.67 -1.53
N LEU A 29 9.99 -2.89 -0.79
CA LEU A 29 10.12 -3.24 0.62
C LEU A 29 10.42 -4.73 0.81
N PRO A 30 11.23 -5.07 1.81
CA PRO A 30 11.50 -6.48 2.11
C PRO A 30 10.23 -7.22 2.50
N GLY A 31 10.07 -8.43 2.01
CA GLY A 31 8.92 -9.25 2.34
C GLY A 31 7.70 -9.02 1.48
N TYR A 32 7.76 -8.08 0.54
CA TYR A 32 6.65 -7.80 -0.36
C TYR A 32 6.35 -9.00 -1.26
N VAL A 33 5.06 -9.34 -1.36
CA VAL A 33 4.57 -10.36 -2.30
C VAL A 33 3.71 -9.72 -3.38
N SER A 34 2.66 -9.00 -2.97
CA SER A 34 1.80 -8.31 -3.92
C SER A 34 1.06 -7.18 -3.22
N ALA A 35 0.45 -6.31 -4.00
CA ALA A 35 -0.36 -5.22 -3.47
C ALA A 35 -1.53 -4.95 -4.39
N GLU A 36 -2.65 -4.57 -3.81
CA GLU A 36 -3.85 -4.20 -4.54
C GLU A 36 -4.35 -2.87 -4.02
N PHE A 37 -4.76 -2.01 -4.93
CA PHE A 37 -5.27 -0.68 -4.58
C PHE A 37 -6.63 -0.47 -5.21
N ASP A 38 -7.55 0.12 -4.45
CA ASP A 38 -8.88 0.45 -4.91
C ASP A 38 -9.04 1.96 -4.92
N LEU A 39 -9.16 2.55 -6.11
CA LEU A 39 -9.31 3.98 -6.26
C LEU A 39 -10.63 4.50 -5.71
N LYS A 40 -11.69 3.70 -5.81
CA LYS A 40 -13.01 4.15 -5.39
C LYS A 40 -13.11 4.32 -3.88
N SER A 41 -12.56 3.41 -3.13
CA SER A 41 -12.64 3.44 -1.68
C SER A 41 -11.39 4.03 -1.03
N GLY A 42 -10.31 4.19 -1.79
CA GLY A 42 -9.04 4.63 -1.25
C GLY A 42 -8.36 3.58 -0.39
N LYS A 43 -8.76 2.33 -0.53
CA LYS A 43 -8.20 1.24 0.27
C LYS A 43 -7.08 0.54 -0.48
N ALA A 44 -6.14 0.03 0.29
CA ALA A 44 -5.04 -0.75 -0.26
C ALA A 44 -4.84 -2.00 0.57
N VAL A 45 -4.45 -3.09 -0.08
CA VAL A 45 -4.10 -4.33 0.59
C VAL A 45 -2.71 -4.70 0.13
N VAL A 46 -1.79 -4.85 1.07
CA VAL A 46 -0.43 -5.29 0.78
C VAL A 46 -0.23 -6.67 1.36
N LYS A 47 0.16 -7.61 0.52
CA LYS A 47 0.40 -8.99 0.93
C LYS A 47 1.89 -9.24 1.08
N GLY A 48 2.24 -9.97 2.10
CA GLY A 48 3.62 -10.31 2.40
C GLY A 48 4.01 -9.86 3.80
N GLY A 49 5.22 -10.20 4.21
CA GLY A 49 5.73 -9.86 5.53
C GLY A 49 6.33 -8.45 5.63
N VAL A 50 5.75 -7.47 4.92
CA VAL A 50 6.28 -6.10 4.97
C VAL A 50 5.90 -5.41 6.27
N ASP A 51 6.77 -4.51 6.73
CA ASP A 51 6.50 -3.70 7.90
C ASP A 51 5.44 -2.66 7.56
N PRO A 52 4.32 -2.59 8.31
CA PRO A 52 3.28 -1.58 8.05
C PRO A 52 3.82 -0.16 8.08
N HIS A 53 4.73 0.16 8.98
CA HIS A 53 5.32 1.49 9.03
C HIS A 53 6.12 1.81 7.77
N ALA A 54 6.82 0.82 7.24
CA ALA A 54 7.58 1.00 6.00
C ALA A 54 6.65 1.27 4.82
N VAL A 55 5.51 0.58 4.77
CA VAL A 55 4.52 0.80 3.71
C VAL A 55 3.95 2.22 3.81
N VAL A 56 3.56 2.65 5.01
CA VAL A 56 3.02 3.99 5.22
C VAL A 56 4.06 5.04 4.81
N ASN A 57 5.31 4.86 5.23
CA ASN A 57 6.38 5.79 4.88
C ASN A 57 6.63 5.83 3.37
N ALA A 58 6.65 4.68 2.72
CA ALA A 58 6.89 4.61 1.28
C ALA A 58 5.78 5.33 0.50
N LEU A 59 4.53 5.11 0.89
CA LEU A 59 3.39 5.76 0.24
C LEU A 59 3.38 7.26 0.50
N THR A 60 3.69 7.68 1.71
CA THR A 60 3.76 9.09 2.05
C THR A 60 4.85 9.80 1.24
N LYS A 61 5.99 9.16 1.04
CA LYS A 61 7.10 9.74 0.28
C LYS A 61 6.74 10.01 -1.18
N VAL A 62 5.86 9.21 -1.77
CA VAL A 62 5.44 9.44 -3.15
C VAL A 62 4.20 10.32 -3.24
N GLY A 63 3.77 10.91 -2.13
CA GLY A 63 2.67 11.86 -2.10
C GLY A 63 1.31 11.27 -1.82
N TYR A 64 1.25 10.05 -1.32
CA TYR A 64 -0.01 9.38 -1.01
C TYR A 64 -0.05 8.99 0.47
N PRO A 65 -0.42 9.93 1.35
CA PRO A 65 -0.50 9.63 2.77
C PRO A 65 -1.39 8.42 3.03
N ALA A 66 -0.88 7.50 3.81
CA ALA A 66 -1.58 6.25 4.10
C ALA A 66 -1.57 5.99 5.59
N GLU A 67 -2.55 5.22 6.04
CA GLU A 67 -2.59 4.78 7.43
C GLU A 67 -3.07 3.34 7.47
N VAL A 68 -2.63 2.62 8.48
CA VAL A 68 -3.01 1.22 8.67
C VAL A 68 -4.49 1.15 9.01
N ASN A 69 -5.21 0.30 8.30
CA ASN A 69 -6.63 0.09 8.51
C ASN A 69 -6.91 -1.41 8.70
N GLU A 70 -6.64 -1.89 9.87
CA GLU A 70 -6.93 -3.28 10.23
C GLU A 70 -8.28 -3.34 10.93
N GLY A 71 -9.30 -3.17 10.15
CA GLY A 71 -10.63 -3.13 10.72
C GLY A 71 -11.42 -4.39 10.60
#